data_aeff6c109a9ff16dd02a2aa641d23de9
#
_entry.id   aeff6c109a9ff16dd02a2aa641d23de9
#
_cell.length_a   1.000
_cell.length_b   1.000
_cell.length_c   1.000
_cell.angle_alpha   90.00
_cell.angle_beta   90.00
_cell.angle_gamma   90.00
#
_symmetry.space_group_name_H-M   'P 1'
#
loop_
_entity.id
_entity.type
_entity.pdbx_description
1 polymer ?
#
loop_
_entity_poly.entity_id
_entity_poly.type
_entity_poly.pdbx_seq_one_letter_code
_entity_poly.pdbx_strand_id
1 'polypeptide(L)'
;NYALIDTLDISFTPGFSVITGETGAGKSIILGAIGLLLGQRADIKAIKKGANKCIVEARFNISAYQMEPFFTQRDLEYDPNECIIRRELYASGKSRAFINDTPASLAQMKELGEKLIDVHSQHQNLLLNSEGFQLNVLDILAQNDNELSAYKNIYTEYKNVCKQLADFITQAEQSRKDEDYIRFQLEQLDDANLQEGEQTELEQEAETLSHAEEIKAGLYKVDQIMSSEDASLLSATKECMQTLHNIARVYTRAQEWIGRLDSCYIELKDLSHEIAGAQEKVEFNPTRLDYVNERLNLIYSLQQKHHVQTIEELIAVQTDYHEKLNAITSFDDRIAELTAQKETLYDKVIKQAAVLTKLRSQSGKNIEKQMQSLLVPLGMPNVRFVVELNPRKEPDSKGMDSVTFLFSANKNGTLQNVASVASGGEIARVMLSLKAMIAGAVKLPTIIFDEIDTGVSGSIAEKMALIMQEMGKQNRQVISITHLPQIAARGITHYKVYKEDTETGTNSYIRRLTDEERVKEIANMLSGATLTEAALNNAKALISG
;
A
#
# COMPACT_ATOMS: atom_id res chain seq x y z
N ASN A 1 -17.69 21.09 27.68
CA ASN A 1 -17.44 22.28 26.86
C ASN A 1 -17.66 22.02 25.36
N TYR A 2 -18.79 21.31 25.01
CA TYR A 2 -19.16 21.02 23.63
C TYR A 2 -20.45 21.76 23.26
N ALA A 3 -20.41 22.63 22.29
CA ALA A 3 -21.51 23.49 21.85
C ALA A 3 -22.17 24.23 23.02
N LEU A 4 -23.44 23.89 23.38
CA LEU A 4 -24.16 24.48 24.48
C LEU A 4 -24.06 23.67 25.78
N ILE A 5 -23.22 22.62 25.83
CA ILE A 5 -23.05 21.75 27.01
C ILE A 5 -21.79 22.09 27.73
N ASP A 6 -21.85 22.43 29.01
CA ASP A 6 -20.68 22.63 29.88
C ASP A 6 -20.08 21.28 30.29
N THR A 7 -20.86 20.50 30.98
CA THR A 7 -20.51 19.18 31.49
C THR A 7 -21.74 18.27 31.34
N LEU A 8 -21.53 17.08 30.86
CA LEU A 8 -22.54 16.04 30.75
C LEU A 8 -21.88 14.70 31.05
N ASP A 9 -22.47 13.98 31.97
CA ASP A 9 -22.19 12.57 32.20
C ASP A 9 -23.52 11.81 32.13
N ILE A 10 -23.63 10.88 31.20
CA ILE A 10 -24.86 10.15 30.92
C ILE A 10 -24.56 8.70 30.60
N SER A 11 -25.25 7.81 31.30
CA SER A 11 -25.16 6.37 31.05
C SER A 11 -26.42 5.91 30.30
N PHE A 12 -26.21 5.24 29.17
CA PHE A 12 -27.25 4.59 28.39
C PHE A 12 -27.30 3.11 28.75
N THR A 13 -28.49 2.62 29.06
CA THR A 13 -28.72 1.22 29.44
C THR A 13 -28.91 0.33 28.21
N PRO A 14 -28.62 -0.99 28.30
CA PRO A 14 -29.04 -1.94 27.28
C PRO A 14 -30.55 -1.91 27.06
N GLY A 15 -31.00 -2.33 25.90
CA GLY A 15 -32.40 -2.28 25.51
C GLY A 15 -32.73 -1.06 24.67
N PHE A 16 -34.01 -0.76 24.55
CA PHE A 16 -34.53 0.36 23.76
C PHE A 16 -34.67 1.61 24.61
N SER A 17 -33.85 2.62 24.36
CA SER A 17 -33.87 3.93 25.00
C SER A 17 -34.39 4.99 24.03
N VAL A 18 -35.07 5.99 24.54
CA VAL A 18 -35.59 7.12 23.75
C VAL A 18 -35.09 8.45 24.29
N ILE A 19 -34.82 9.37 23.37
CA ILE A 19 -34.42 10.74 23.67
C ILE A 19 -35.48 11.68 23.06
N THR A 20 -36.16 12.45 23.91
CA THR A 20 -37.10 13.48 23.48
C THR A 20 -36.61 14.88 23.87
N GLY A 21 -37.26 15.91 23.35
CA GLY A 21 -36.93 17.29 23.63
C GLY A 21 -37.29 18.20 22.46
N GLU A 22 -37.31 19.51 22.69
CA GLU A 22 -37.63 20.51 21.67
C GLU A 22 -36.60 20.50 20.51
N THR A 23 -37.06 20.82 19.30
CA THR A 23 -36.21 21.02 18.14
C THR A 23 -35.18 22.11 18.42
N GLY A 24 -33.91 21.84 18.16
CA GLY A 24 -32.82 22.77 18.49
C GLY A 24 -32.36 22.75 19.96
N ALA A 25 -32.98 21.94 20.85
CA ALA A 25 -32.60 21.87 22.27
C ALA A 25 -31.33 21.07 22.57
N GLY A 26 -30.65 20.55 21.55
CA GLY A 26 -29.40 19.84 21.78
C GLY A 26 -29.40 18.38 21.32
N LYS A 27 -30.48 17.87 20.71
CA LYS A 27 -30.50 16.52 20.09
C LYS A 27 -29.35 16.37 19.08
N SER A 28 -29.20 17.35 18.19
CA SER A 28 -28.09 17.39 17.21
C SER A 28 -26.72 17.58 17.86
N ILE A 29 -26.64 18.11 19.09
CA ILE A 29 -25.38 18.26 19.84
C ILE A 29 -24.86 16.90 20.27
N ILE A 30 -25.76 15.98 20.73
CA ILE A 30 -25.36 14.61 21.09
C ILE A 30 -24.79 13.87 19.88
N LEU A 31 -25.50 13.96 18.75
CA LEU A 31 -25.05 13.30 17.50
C LEU A 31 -23.76 13.87 17.00
N GLY A 32 -23.54 15.18 17.10
CA GLY A 32 -22.28 15.81 16.77
C GLY A 32 -21.15 15.36 17.67
N ALA A 33 -21.40 15.19 18.98
CA ALA A 33 -20.41 14.64 19.92
C ALA A 33 -20.06 13.18 19.56
N ILE A 34 -21.06 12.34 19.28
CA ILE A 34 -20.86 10.96 18.82
C ILE A 34 -20.10 10.94 17.48
N GLY A 35 -20.44 11.84 16.55
CA GLY A 35 -19.72 11.98 15.28
C GLY A 35 -18.22 12.25 15.45
N LEU A 36 -17.84 13.01 16.48
CA LEU A 36 -16.42 13.22 16.82
C LEU A 36 -15.73 11.94 17.27
N LEU A 37 -16.41 11.08 18.02
CA LEU A 37 -15.90 9.75 18.44
C LEU A 37 -15.83 8.78 17.25
N LEU A 38 -16.70 8.96 16.26
CA LEU A 38 -16.66 8.22 14.99
C LEU A 38 -15.61 8.76 13.99
N GLY A 39 -14.71 9.65 14.45
CA GLY A 39 -13.61 10.15 13.63
C GLY A 39 -14.00 11.25 12.62
N GLN A 40 -15.17 11.85 12.74
CA GLN A 40 -15.57 12.98 11.88
C GLN A 40 -14.66 14.19 12.07
N ARG A 41 -14.58 15.03 11.05
CA ARG A 41 -13.80 16.26 11.09
C ARG A 41 -14.35 17.19 12.15
N ALA A 42 -13.47 17.66 13.04
CA ALA A 42 -13.85 18.59 14.09
C ALA A 42 -13.94 20.03 13.54
N ASP A 43 -15.02 20.74 13.92
CA ASP A 43 -15.10 22.19 13.75
C ASP A 43 -14.76 22.85 15.10
N ILE A 44 -13.85 23.82 15.07
CA ILE A 44 -13.48 24.63 16.27
C ILE A 44 -14.71 25.34 16.86
N LYS A 45 -15.67 25.68 16.01
CA LYS A 45 -16.95 26.27 16.45
C LYS A 45 -17.77 25.37 17.37
N ALA A 46 -17.48 24.06 17.40
CA ALA A 46 -18.10 23.12 18.32
C ALA A 46 -17.59 23.25 19.76
N ILE A 47 -16.50 23.95 20.00
CA ILE A 47 -16.03 24.29 21.35
C ILE A 47 -16.90 25.40 21.91
N LYS A 48 -17.39 25.22 23.15
CA LYS A 48 -18.21 26.25 23.84
C LYS A 48 -17.46 27.58 23.87
N LYS A 49 -18.16 28.67 23.58
CA LYS A 49 -17.60 30.03 23.58
C LYS A 49 -16.94 30.35 24.94
N GLY A 50 -15.69 30.74 24.94
CA GLY A 50 -14.90 31.02 26.14
C GLY A 50 -14.14 29.82 26.72
N ALA A 51 -14.33 28.62 26.21
CA ALA A 51 -13.56 27.46 26.61
C ALA A 51 -12.32 27.24 25.72
N ASN A 52 -11.19 26.87 26.35
CA ASN A 52 -9.95 26.59 25.65
C ASN A 52 -9.85 25.15 25.11
N LYS A 53 -10.66 24.23 25.69
CA LYS A 53 -10.63 22.79 25.39
C LYS A 53 -12.03 22.21 25.50
N CYS A 54 -12.33 21.30 24.57
CA CYS A 54 -13.49 20.43 24.60
C CYS A 54 -13.01 18.97 24.66
N ILE A 55 -13.65 18.16 25.49
CA ILE A 55 -13.40 16.73 25.61
C ILE A 55 -14.72 16.01 25.39
N VAL A 56 -14.72 15.04 24.49
CA VAL A 56 -15.82 14.08 24.31
C VAL A 56 -15.24 12.70 24.55
N GLU A 57 -15.84 11.94 25.45
CA GLU A 57 -15.44 10.60 25.84
C GLU A 57 -16.65 9.66 25.84
N ALA A 58 -16.46 8.44 25.40
CA ALA A 58 -17.45 7.37 25.54
C ALA A 58 -16.77 6.09 26.03
N ARG A 59 -17.45 5.37 26.89
CA ARG A 59 -17.02 4.11 27.48
C ARG A 59 -17.96 2.99 27.07
N PHE A 60 -17.37 1.87 26.63
CA PHE A 60 -18.10 0.72 26.12
C PHE A 60 -17.67 -0.56 26.85
N ASN A 61 -18.64 -1.38 27.22
CA ASN A 61 -18.39 -2.75 27.55
C ASN A 61 -18.39 -3.58 26.25
N ILE A 62 -17.24 -4.13 25.88
CA ILE A 62 -17.04 -4.88 24.64
C ILE A 62 -16.76 -6.36 24.86
N SER A 63 -16.95 -6.87 26.09
CA SER A 63 -16.65 -8.26 26.46
C SER A 63 -17.36 -9.32 25.61
N ALA A 64 -18.56 -8.98 25.07
CA ALA A 64 -19.35 -9.88 24.24
C ALA A 64 -19.04 -9.82 22.72
N TYR A 65 -18.07 -8.99 22.29
CA TYR A 65 -17.92 -8.63 20.87
C TYR A 65 -16.64 -9.12 20.20
N GLN A 66 -15.78 -9.89 20.91
CA GLN A 66 -14.56 -10.52 20.38
C GLN A 66 -13.63 -9.56 19.63
N MET A 67 -13.39 -8.38 20.22
CA MET A 67 -12.62 -7.30 19.56
C MET A 67 -11.11 -7.36 19.81
N GLU A 68 -10.61 -8.30 20.62
CA GLU A 68 -9.20 -8.46 20.93
C GLU A 68 -8.27 -8.43 19.70
N PRO A 69 -8.59 -9.10 18.56
CA PRO A 69 -7.73 -9.05 17.38
C PRO A 69 -7.56 -7.65 16.80
N PHE A 70 -8.57 -6.79 16.93
CA PHE A 70 -8.49 -5.39 16.47
C PHE A 70 -7.42 -4.61 17.24
N PHE A 71 -7.40 -4.77 18.56
CA PHE A 71 -6.48 -4.08 19.47
C PHE A 71 -5.04 -4.60 19.28
N THR A 72 -4.86 -5.92 19.25
CA THR A 72 -3.56 -6.58 19.07
C THR A 72 -2.90 -6.19 17.73
N GLN A 73 -3.65 -6.19 16.61
CA GLN A 73 -3.11 -5.82 15.30
C GLN A 73 -2.67 -4.36 15.19
N ARG A 74 -3.13 -3.48 16.10
CA ARG A 74 -2.87 -2.04 16.08
C ARG A 74 -2.02 -1.54 17.23
N ASP A 75 -1.49 -2.48 18.04
CA ASP A 75 -0.69 -2.18 19.23
C ASP A 75 -1.43 -1.23 20.19
N LEU A 76 -2.72 -1.54 20.43
CA LEU A 76 -3.58 -0.82 21.37
C LEU A 76 -3.87 -1.68 22.59
N GLU A 77 -3.97 -1.05 23.75
CA GLU A 77 -4.37 -1.73 24.97
C GLU A 77 -5.83 -2.23 24.88
N TYR A 78 -6.05 -3.50 25.23
CA TYR A 78 -7.37 -4.14 25.20
C TYR A 78 -7.95 -4.26 26.61
N ASP A 79 -9.01 -3.52 26.91
CA ASP A 79 -9.88 -3.73 28.05
C ASP A 79 -11.30 -4.08 27.59
N PRO A 80 -11.75 -5.33 27.76
CA PRO A 80 -13.09 -5.74 27.32
C PRO A 80 -14.22 -5.13 28.15
N ASN A 81 -13.97 -4.75 29.40
CA ASN A 81 -14.99 -4.23 30.31
C ASN A 81 -15.17 -2.71 30.17
N GLU A 82 -14.08 -1.99 29.90
CA GLU A 82 -14.09 -0.54 29.80
C GLU A 82 -13.25 -0.04 28.61
N CYS A 83 -13.75 -0.23 27.39
CA CYS A 83 -13.13 0.37 26.21
C CYS A 83 -13.48 1.86 26.12
N ILE A 84 -12.47 2.72 26.22
CA ILE A 84 -12.61 4.18 26.22
C ILE A 84 -12.22 4.74 24.86
N ILE A 85 -13.11 5.55 24.25
CA ILE A 85 -12.80 6.39 23.09
C ILE A 85 -12.90 7.84 23.51
N ARG A 86 -11.80 8.62 23.37
CA ARG A 86 -11.76 10.02 23.76
C ARG A 86 -11.23 10.92 22.65
N ARG A 87 -11.96 12.01 22.43
CA ARG A 87 -11.60 13.07 21.50
C ARG A 87 -11.39 14.39 22.23
N GLU A 88 -10.26 15.03 21.99
CA GLU A 88 -9.94 16.32 22.56
C GLU A 88 -9.79 17.37 21.45
N LEU A 89 -10.49 18.49 21.58
CA LEU A 89 -10.41 19.64 20.69
C LEU A 89 -9.88 20.85 21.45
N TYR A 90 -8.96 21.56 20.85
CA TYR A 90 -8.38 22.77 21.43
C TYR A 90 -8.75 24.00 20.59
N ALA A 91 -8.97 25.15 21.24
CA ALA A 91 -9.26 26.42 20.58
C ALA A 91 -8.13 26.85 19.59
N SER A 92 -6.92 26.33 19.77
CA SER A 92 -5.80 26.50 18.84
C SER A 92 -5.94 25.74 17.52
N GLY A 93 -7.02 24.99 17.31
CA GLY A 93 -7.22 24.13 16.14
C GLY A 93 -6.61 22.75 16.24
N LYS A 94 -5.85 22.46 17.29
CA LYS A 94 -5.31 21.11 17.53
C LYS A 94 -6.41 20.14 17.94
N SER A 95 -6.28 18.89 17.51
CA SER A 95 -7.21 17.82 17.86
C SER A 95 -6.43 16.55 18.16
N ARG A 96 -6.81 15.83 19.22
CA ARG A 96 -6.20 14.58 19.65
C ARG A 96 -7.25 13.49 19.81
N ALA A 97 -6.89 12.27 19.49
CA ALA A 97 -7.73 11.09 19.65
C ALA A 97 -7.01 10.07 20.54
N PHE A 98 -7.77 9.38 21.38
CA PHE A 98 -7.25 8.37 22.30
C PHE A 98 -8.19 7.16 22.30
N ILE A 99 -7.59 5.97 22.41
CA ILE A 99 -8.26 4.69 22.65
C ILE A 99 -7.59 4.06 23.87
N ASN A 100 -8.33 3.80 24.93
CA ASN A 100 -7.82 3.30 26.23
C ASN A 100 -6.56 4.07 26.68
N ASP A 101 -6.67 5.41 26.70
CA ASP A 101 -5.61 6.37 27.03
C ASP A 101 -4.37 6.37 26.09
N THR A 102 -4.28 5.43 25.15
CA THR A 102 -3.25 5.42 24.12
C THR A 102 -3.58 6.42 23.02
N PRO A 103 -2.65 7.31 22.63
CA PRO A 103 -2.85 8.19 21.47
C PRO A 103 -3.11 7.40 20.19
N ALA A 104 -4.20 7.71 19.50
CA ALA A 104 -4.61 7.00 18.30
C ALA A 104 -4.78 7.94 17.10
N SER A 105 -4.65 7.41 15.90
CA SER A 105 -4.97 8.13 14.68
C SER A 105 -6.50 8.25 14.50
N LEU A 106 -6.94 9.25 13.72
CA LEU A 106 -8.37 9.37 13.39
C LEU A 106 -8.90 8.16 12.60
N ALA A 107 -8.05 7.52 11.80
CA ALA A 107 -8.41 6.33 11.06
C ALA A 107 -8.70 5.14 12.00
N GLN A 108 -7.84 4.92 12.99
CA GLN A 108 -8.05 3.88 14.02
C GLN A 108 -9.30 4.17 14.87
N MET A 109 -9.49 5.42 15.29
CA MET A 109 -10.70 5.84 16.03
C MET A 109 -11.96 5.61 15.22
N LYS A 110 -11.97 5.97 13.93
CA LYS A 110 -13.09 5.75 13.02
C LYS A 110 -13.41 4.27 12.87
N GLU A 111 -12.39 3.45 12.62
CA GLU A 111 -12.56 2.01 12.44
C GLU A 111 -13.11 1.32 13.70
N LEU A 112 -12.62 1.70 14.87
CA LEU A 112 -13.18 1.20 16.14
C LEU A 112 -14.60 1.71 16.36
N GLY A 113 -14.83 3.01 16.14
CA GLY A 113 -16.13 3.64 16.30
C GLY A 113 -17.21 2.97 15.44
N GLU A 114 -16.92 2.66 14.18
CA GLU A 114 -17.84 1.96 13.25
C GLU A 114 -18.18 0.53 13.72
N LYS A 115 -17.30 -0.10 14.53
CA LYS A 115 -17.58 -1.40 15.15
C LYS A 115 -18.41 -1.30 16.44
N LEU A 116 -18.46 -0.13 17.07
CA LEU A 116 -19.14 0.11 18.35
C LEU A 116 -20.47 0.80 18.21
N ILE A 117 -20.58 1.76 17.28
CA ILE A 117 -21.76 2.61 17.13
C ILE A 117 -22.18 2.66 15.67
N ASP A 118 -23.41 2.32 15.41
CA ASP A 118 -24.07 2.56 14.13
C ASP A 118 -25.09 3.71 14.29
N VAL A 119 -24.83 4.85 13.66
CA VAL A 119 -25.72 6.02 13.72
C VAL A 119 -26.50 6.10 12.43
N HIS A 120 -27.83 6.00 12.51
CA HIS A 120 -28.70 6.23 11.39
C HIS A 120 -29.32 7.65 11.47
N SER A 121 -28.99 8.49 10.50
CA SER A 121 -29.53 9.85 10.34
C SER A 121 -30.10 10.04 8.93
N GLN A 122 -30.84 11.12 8.72
CA GLN A 122 -31.39 11.48 7.40
C GLN A 122 -30.34 11.51 6.28
N HIS A 123 -29.09 11.87 6.60
CA HIS A 123 -28.02 11.91 5.64
C HIS A 123 -27.50 10.51 5.25
N GLN A 124 -27.71 9.50 6.07
CA GLN A 124 -27.30 8.12 5.78
C GLN A 124 -28.23 7.42 4.77
N ASN A 125 -29.42 7.96 4.49
CA ASN A 125 -30.24 7.48 3.37
C ASN A 125 -29.46 7.55 2.02
N LEU A 126 -28.48 8.45 1.91
CA LEU A 126 -27.58 8.54 0.75
C LEU A 126 -26.67 7.31 0.62
N LEU A 127 -26.38 6.57 1.70
CA LEU A 127 -25.57 5.35 1.64
C LEU A 127 -26.28 4.22 0.89
N LEU A 128 -27.63 4.22 0.87
CA LEU A 128 -28.38 3.29 0.04
C LEU A 128 -28.07 3.42 -1.46
N ASN A 129 -27.56 4.58 -1.90
CA ASN A 129 -27.06 4.78 -3.27
C ASN A 129 -25.72 4.09 -3.52
N SER A 130 -24.96 3.78 -2.48
CA SER A 130 -23.66 3.20 -2.62
C SER A 130 -23.76 1.71 -2.88
N GLU A 131 -23.33 1.27 -4.06
CA GLU A 131 -23.19 -0.13 -4.39
C GLU A 131 -22.34 -0.88 -3.34
N GLY A 132 -21.27 -0.23 -2.86
CA GLY A 132 -20.43 -0.78 -1.81
C GLY A 132 -21.16 -1.04 -0.50
N PHE A 133 -22.15 -0.22 -0.13
CA PHE A 133 -22.99 -0.44 1.03
C PHE A 133 -23.98 -1.60 0.78
N GLN A 134 -24.66 -1.62 -0.36
CA GLN A 134 -25.62 -2.67 -0.70
C GLN A 134 -24.95 -4.05 -0.75
N LEU A 135 -23.76 -4.12 -1.34
CA LEU A 135 -22.95 -5.35 -1.38
C LEU A 135 -22.54 -5.79 0.03
N ASN A 136 -22.12 -4.85 0.88
CA ASN A 136 -21.75 -5.15 2.26
C ASN A 136 -22.95 -5.67 3.09
N VAL A 137 -24.13 -5.09 2.92
CA VAL A 137 -25.35 -5.59 3.54
C VAL A 137 -25.64 -7.02 3.12
N LEU A 138 -25.52 -7.30 1.83
CA LEU A 138 -25.73 -8.62 1.27
C LEU A 138 -24.73 -9.65 1.82
N ASP A 139 -23.45 -9.28 1.90
CA ASP A 139 -22.36 -10.13 2.44
C ASP A 139 -22.57 -10.40 3.94
N ILE A 140 -22.92 -9.39 4.73
CA ILE A 140 -23.24 -9.55 6.16
C ILE A 140 -24.39 -10.55 6.36
N LEU A 141 -25.47 -10.41 5.58
CA LEU A 141 -26.64 -11.27 5.70
C LEU A 141 -26.41 -12.66 5.10
N ALA A 142 -25.45 -12.80 4.19
CA ALA A 142 -24.98 -14.08 3.68
C ALA A 142 -24.07 -14.82 4.65
N GLN A 143 -23.49 -14.11 5.65
CA GLN A 143 -22.49 -14.63 6.59
C GLN A 143 -21.30 -15.30 5.86
N ASN A 144 -20.84 -14.68 4.78
CA ASN A 144 -19.81 -15.21 3.87
C ASN A 144 -18.40 -14.65 4.13
N ASP A 145 -18.12 -14.22 5.36
CA ASP A 145 -16.84 -13.58 5.73
C ASP A 145 -15.63 -14.46 5.42
N ASN A 146 -15.74 -15.77 5.62
CA ASN A 146 -14.67 -16.73 5.36
C ASN A 146 -14.38 -16.82 3.85
N GLU A 147 -15.41 -16.95 3.04
CA GLU A 147 -15.32 -17.06 1.58
C GLU A 147 -14.82 -15.74 0.97
N LEU A 148 -15.27 -14.61 1.51
CA LEU A 148 -14.80 -13.29 1.11
C LEU A 148 -13.33 -13.07 1.47
N SER A 149 -12.89 -13.54 2.63
CA SER A 149 -11.49 -13.49 3.05
C SER A 149 -10.61 -14.38 2.17
N ALA A 150 -11.06 -15.61 1.89
CA ALA A 150 -10.39 -16.52 0.97
C ALA A 150 -10.25 -15.91 -0.44
N TYR A 151 -11.34 -15.31 -0.94
CA TYR A 151 -11.32 -14.59 -2.22
C TYR A 151 -10.32 -13.44 -2.23
N LYS A 152 -10.33 -12.58 -1.19
CA LYS A 152 -9.42 -11.43 -1.09
C LYS A 152 -7.95 -11.84 -1.11
N ASN A 153 -7.61 -12.94 -0.44
CA ASN A 153 -6.24 -13.45 -0.43
C ASN A 153 -5.78 -13.86 -1.85
N ILE A 154 -6.59 -14.66 -2.54
CA ILE A 154 -6.31 -15.11 -3.91
C ILE A 154 -6.26 -13.90 -4.88
N TYR A 155 -7.18 -12.95 -4.74
CA TYR A 155 -7.22 -11.74 -5.57
C TYR A 155 -5.99 -10.86 -5.35
N THR A 156 -5.54 -10.73 -4.10
CA THR A 156 -4.33 -9.96 -3.78
C THR A 156 -3.10 -10.61 -4.41
N GLU A 157 -2.98 -11.93 -4.33
CA GLU A 157 -1.91 -12.69 -4.98
C GLU A 157 -1.94 -12.50 -6.51
N TYR A 158 -3.12 -12.63 -7.12
CA TYR A 158 -3.33 -12.37 -8.56
C TYR A 158 -2.88 -10.96 -8.95
N LYS A 159 -3.27 -9.93 -8.19
CA LYS A 159 -2.87 -8.53 -8.47
C LYS A 159 -1.38 -8.32 -8.34
N ASN A 160 -0.74 -8.97 -7.37
CA ASN A 160 0.71 -8.90 -7.20
C ASN A 160 1.44 -9.51 -8.40
N VAL A 161 1.00 -10.67 -8.88
CA VAL A 161 1.58 -11.30 -10.09
C VAL A 161 1.32 -10.44 -11.32
N CYS A 162 0.13 -9.85 -11.48
CA CYS A 162 -0.15 -8.92 -12.58
C CYS A 162 0.79 -7.70 -12.57
N LYS A 163 1.08 -7.15 -11.39
CA LYS A 163 2.01 -6.04 -11.24
C LYS A 163 3.44 -6.46 -11.60
N GLN A 164 3.90 -7.58 -11.06
CA GLN A 164 5.23 -8.11 -11.38
C GLN A 164 5.40 -8.35 -12.88
N LEU A 165 4.39 -8.96 -13.52
CA LEU A 165 4.40 -9.19 -14.97
C LEU A 165 4.52 -7.88 -15.77
N ALA A 166 3.76 -6.86 -15.39
CA ALA A 166 3.81 -5.56 -16.04
C ALA A 166 5.18 -4.88 -15.88
N ASP A 167 5.77 -4.95 -14.68
CA ASP A 167 7.10 -4.42 -14.38
C ASP A 167 8.17 -5.15 -15.21
N PHE A 168 8.11 -6.49 -15.28
CA PHE A 168 9.04 -7.29 -16.09
C PHE A 168 8.91 -7.04 -17.59
N ILE A 169 7.68 -6.92 -18.13
CA ILE A 169 7.46 -6.56 -19.54
C ILE A 169 8.10 -5.20 -19.85
N THR A 170 7.91 -4.22 -18.98
CA THR A 170 8.48 -2.88 -19.18
C THR A 170 10.01 -2.91 -19.18
N GLN A 171 10.62 -3.69 -18.28
CA GLN A 171 12.07 -3.89 -18.22
C GLN A 171 12.59 -4.62 -19.47
N ALA A 172 11.90 -5.69 -19.89
CA ALA A 172 12.24 -6.43 -21.09
C ALA A 172 12.17 -5.56 -22.36
N GLU A 173 11.14 -4.74 -22.50
CA GLU A 173 11.01 -3.79 -23.63
C GLU A 173 12.14 -2.75 -23.65
N GLN A 174 12.55 -2.26 -22.49
CA GLN A 174 13.70 -1.35 -22.40
C GLN A 174 15.00 -2.04 -22.79
N SER A 175 15.24 -3.25 -22.28
CA SER A 175 16.46 -4.03 -22.59
C SER A 175 16.52 -4.45 -24.08
N ARG A 176 15.37 -4.77 -24.68
CA ARG A 176 15.29 -5.13 -26.12
C ARG A 176 15.63 -3.97 -27.05
N LYS A 177 15.38 -2.73 -26.67
CA LYS A 177 15.76 -1.57 -27.51
C LYS A 177 17.26 -1.49 -27.78
N ASP A 178 18.06 -1.97 -26.85
CA ASP A 178 19.52 -1.94 -26.94
C ASP A 178 20.08 -3.29 -27.42
N GLU A 179 19.27 -4.34 -27.57
CA GLU A 179 19.70 -5.70 -27.90
C GLU A 179 20.48 -5.77 -29.20
N ASP A 180 19.92 -5.22 -30.29
CA ASP A 180 20.57 -5.26 -31.60
C ASP A 180 21.92 -4.53 -31.59
N TYR A 181 21.99 -3.40 -30.87
CA TYR A 181 23.23 -2.66 -30.69
C TYR A 181 24.25 -3.46 -29.90
N ILE A 182 23.85 -4.03 -28.75
CA ILE A 182 24.75 -4.82 -27.90
C ILE A 182 25.23 -6.05 -28.66
N ARG A 183 24.35 -6.75 -29.36
CA ARG A 183 24.69 -7.92 -30.19
C ARG A 183 25.72 -7.58 -31.26
N PHE A 184 25.53 -6.49 -31.98
CA PHE A 184 26.47 -6.03 -33.01
C PHE A 184 27.82 -5.65 -32.41
N GLN A 185 27.86 -4.99 -31.24
CA GLN A 185 29.09 -4.61 -30.58
C GLN A 185 29.85 -5.86 -30.06
N LEU A 186 29.11 -6.81 -29.51
CA LEU A 186 29.70 -8.05 -29.00
C LEU A 186 30.30 -8.89 -30.12
N GLU A 187 29.61 -9.06 -31.25
CA GLU A 187 30.10 -9.78 -32.42
C GLU A 187 31.46 -9.23 -32.89
N GLN A 188 31.64 -7.92 -32.91
CA GLN A 188 32.92 -7.29 -33.27
C GLN A 188 34.05 -7.59 -32.27
N LEU A 189 33.70 -7.62 -30.95
CA LEU A 189 34.69 -7.95 -29.92
C LEU A 189 35.03 -9.45 -29.91
N ASP A 190 34.04 -10.31 -30.18
CA ASP A 190 34.23 -11.75 -30.32
C ASP A 190 35.10 -12.09 -31.53
N ASP A 191 34.83 -11.48 -32.69
CA ASP A 191 35.61 -11.64 -33.93
C ASP A 191 37.06 -11.15 -33.75
N ALA A 192 37.24 -10.12 -32.92
CA ALA A 192 38.60 -9.61 -32.63
C ALA A 192 39.44 -10.58 -31.81
N ASN A 193 38.87 -11.57 -31.12
CA ASN A 193 39.54 -12.59 -30.34
C ASN A 193 40.70 -12.01 -29.49
N LEU A 194 40.35 -11.07 -28.62
CA LEU A 194 41.30 -10.32 -27.79
C LEU A 194 41.92 -11.21 -26.70
N GLN A 195 43.23 -11.04 -26.43
CA GLN A 195 43.92 -11.76 -25.37
C GLN A 195 44.55 -10.78 -24.38
N GLU A 196 44.54 -11.14 -23.10
CA GLU A 196 45.21 -10.35 -22.07
C GLU A 196 46.70 -10.23 -22.34
N GLY A 197 47.26 -9.01 -22.23
CA GLY A 197 48.69 -8.74 -22.44
C GLY A 197 49.11 -8.62 -23.91
N GLU A 198 48.29 -9.03 -24.88
CA GLU A 198 48.62 -9.04 -26.32
C GLU A 198 49.07 -7.64 -26.80
N GLN A 199 48.43 -6.59 -26.35
CA GLN A 199 48.74 -5.21 -26.75
C GLN A 199 50.20 -4.85 -26.40
N THR A 200 50.59 -5.11 -25.15
CA THR A 200 51.95 -4.78 -24.67
C THR A 200 53.00 -5.55 -25.41
N GLU A 201 52.77 -6.84 -25.70
CA GLU A 201 53.70 -7.69 -26.48
C GLU A 201 53.84 -7.18 -27.90
N LEU A 202 52.74 -6.85 -28.57
CA LEU A 202 52.75 -6.33 -29.93
C LEU A 202 53.36 -4.93 -30.02
N GLU A 203 53.17 -4.06 -29.06
CA GLU A 203 53.78 -2.73 -29.00
C GLU A 203 55.33 -2.86 -28.89
N GLN A 204 55.83 -3.77 -28.03
CA GLN A 204 57.26 -4.04 -27.90
C GLN A 204 57.84 -4.68 -29.17
N GLU A 205 57.10 -5.61 -29.79
CA GLU A 205 57.49 -6.23 -31.05
C GLU A 205 57.56 -5.19 -32.19
N ALA A 206 56.54 -4.32 -32.29
CA ALA A 206 56.49 -3.25 -33.30
C ALA A 206 57.67 -2.28 -33.16
N GLU A 207 57.96 -1.87 -31.92
CA GLU A 207 59.13 -0.99 -31.64
C GLU A 207 60.43 -1.64 -32.07
N THR A 208 60.64 -2.91 -31.71
CA THR A 208 61.85 -3.68 -32.09
C THR A 208 61.93 -3.83 -33.60
N LEU A 209 60.85 -4.20 -34.28
CA LEU A 209 60.86 -4.41 -35.74
C LEU A 209 61.03 -3.10 -36.52
N SER A 210 60.44 -1.99 -36.05
CA SER A 210 60.58 -0.68 -36.71
C SER A 210 61.95 -0.10 -36.64
N HIS A 211 62.73 -0.43 -35.61
CA HIS A 211 64.14 -0.01 -35.44
C HIS A 211 65.13 -1.09 -35.81
N ALA A 212 64.71 -2.22 -36.40
CA ALA A 212 65.56 -3.36 -36.68
C ALA A 212 66.77 -3.01 -37.53
N GLU A 213 66.65 -2.16 -38.56
CA GLU A 213 67.76 -1.69 -39.40
C GLU A 213 68.76 -0.87 -38.59
N GLU A 214 68.30 0.06 -37.76
CA GLU A 214 69.12 0.91 -36.91
C GLU A 214 69.82 0.11 -35.84
N ILE A 215 69.13 -0.81 -35.18
CA ILE A 215 69.70 -1.73 -34.20
C ILE A 215 70.79 -2.61 -34.83
N LYS A 216 70.50 -3.22 -36.00
CA LYS A 216 71.43 -4.08 -36.71
C LYS A 216 72.69 -3.33 -37.16
N ALA A 217 72.49 -2.11 -37.71
CA ALA A 217 73.61 -1.24 -38.07
C ALA A 217 74.47 -0.83 -36.86
N GLY A 218 73.78 -0.51 -35.73
CA GLY A 218 74.49 -0.20 -34.48
C GLY A 218 75.26 -1.36 -33.91
N LEU A 219 74.65 -2.54 -33.81
CA LEU A 219 75.30 -3.75 -33.34
C LEU A 219 76.45 -4.15 -34.24
N TYR A 220 76.25 -4.08 -35.58
CA TYR A 220 77.31 -4.32 -36.54
C TYR A 220 78.50 -3.38 -36.34
N LYS A 221 78.28 -2.10 -36.17
CA LYS A 221 79.36 -1.12 -35.93
C LYS A 221 80.09 -1.41 -34.63
N VAL A 222 79.42 -1.81 -33.57
CA VAL A 222 80.06 -2.16 -32.29
C VAL A 222 80.89 -3.46 -32.47
N ASP A 223 80.35 -4.48 -33.13
CA ASP A 223 81.03 -5.72 -33.40
C ASP A 223 82.35 -5.48 -34.25
N GLN A 224 82.28 -4.65 -35.28
CA GLN A 224 83.46 -4.25 -36.06
C GLN A 224 84.51 -3.56 -35.20
N ILE A 225 84.18 -2.71 -34.28
CA ILE A 225 85.10 -2.04 -33.36
C ILE A 225 85.71 -3.06 -32.39
N MET A 226 84.98 -4.05 -31.97
CA MET A 226 85.46 -5.03 -30.98
C MET A 226 86.28 -6.17 -31.59
N SER A 227 85.93 -6.66 -32.82
CA SER A 227 86.38 -7.92 -33.35
C SER A 227 87.07 -7.83 -34.72
N SER A 228 87.16 -6.65 -35.42
CA SER A 228 87.79 -6.55 -36.76
C SER A 228 89.21 -7.01 -36.79
N GLU A 229 89.63 -7.55 -37.92
CA GLU A 229 90.96 -8.15 -38.07
C GLU A 229 92.15 -7.14 -37.98
N ASP A 230 91.92 -5.90 -38.43
CA ASP A 230 93.05 -4.96 -38.62
C ASP A 230 93.26 -3.96 -37.46
N ALA A 231 92.26 -3.66 -36.62
CA ALA A 231 92.38 -2.70 -35.50
C ALA A 231 91.29 -2.84 -34.48
N SER A 232 91.01 -4.02 -33.97
CA SER A 232 89.96 -4.21 -32.98
C SER A 232 90.44 -3.94 -31.55
N LEU A 233 89.43 -3.66 -30.69
CA LEU A 233 89.68 -3.47 -29.26
C LEU A 233 90.30 -4.72 -28.64
N LEU A 234 89.91 -5.92 -29.10
CA LEU A 234 90.45 -7.19 -28.68
C LEU A 234 91.89 -7.36 -29.16
N SER A 235 92.22 -7.03 -30.43
CA SER A 235 93.53 -7.10 -30.95
C SER A 235 94.48 -6.09 -30.29
N ALA A 236 94.04 -4.85 -30.10
CA ALA A 236 94.81 -3.82 -29.39
C ALA A 236 95.09 -4.19 -27.93
N THR A 237 94.04 -4.77 -27.22
CA THR A 237 94.27 -5.23 -25.84
C THR A 237 95.31 -6.36 -25.77
N LYS A 238 95.25 -7.30 -26.72
CA LYS A 238 96.17 -8.37 -26.81
C LYS A 238 97.61 -7.89 -27.12
N GLU A 239 97.77 -6.90 -28.00
CA GLU A 239 99.04 -6.27 -28.31
C GLU A 239 99.61 -5.52 -27.10
N CYS A 240 98.78 -4.80 -26.34
CA CYS A 240 99.17 -4.19 -25.08
C CYS A 240 99.66 -5.20 -24.06
N MET A 241 98.99 -6.35 -23.93
CA MET A 241 99.41 -7.43 -23.05
C MET A 241 100.74 -8.00 -23.47
N GLN A 242 100.93 -8.20 -24.78
CA GLN A 242 102.17 -8.73 -25.31
C GLN A 242 103.36 -7.79 -25.11
N THR A 243 103.11 -6.49 -25.27
CA THR A 243 104.14 -5.46 -25.01
C THR A 243 104.50 -5.41 -23.53
N LEU A 244 103.53 -5.48 -22.64
CA LEU A 244 103.83 -5.55 -21.21
C LEU A 244 104.52 -6.83 -20.78
N HIS A 245 104.23 -7.96 -21.42
CA HIS A 245 104.93 -9.21 -21.19
C HIS A 245 106.44 -9.09 -21.52
N ASN A 246 106.79 -8.39 -22.60
CA ASN A 246 108.18 -8.17 -23.01
C ASN A 246 108.97 -7.38 -21.97
N ILE A 247 108.34 -6.42 -21.27
CA ILE A 247 109.06 -5.60 -20.26
C ILE A 247 108.93 -6.16 -18.84
N ALA A 248 108.02 -7.12 -18.57
CA ALA A 248 107.72 -7.67 -17.23
C ALA A 248 108.96 -8.33 -16.60
N ARG A 249 109.93 -8.78 -17.40
CA ARG A 249 111.21 -9.35 -16.90
C ARG A 249 112.11 -8.33 -16.20
N VAL A 250 111.93 -7.02 -16.54
CA VAL A 250 112.73 -5.95 -15.99
C VAL A 250 111.94 -5.05 -15.07
N TYR A 251 110.61 -4.93 -15.30
CA TYR A 251 109.74 -4.07 -14.56
C TYR A 251 108.58 -4.89 -13.94
N THR A 252 108.78 -5.33 -12.68
CA THR A 252 107.95 -6.29 -11.98
C THR A 252 106.43 -5.81 -11.82
N ARG A 253 106.19 -4.49 -11.78
CA ARG A 253 104.80 -3.93 -11.72
C ARG A 253 104.02 -4.23 -12.99
N ALA A 254 104.61 -4.50 -14.10
CA ALA A 254 103.95 -4.84 -15.34
C ALA A 254 103.11 -6.12 -15.22
N GLN A 255 103.45 -7.04 -14.31
CA GLN A 255 102.71 -8.29 -14.07
C GLN A 255 101.30 -8.05 -13.56
N GLU A 256 101.15 -7.05 -12.67
CA GLU A 256 99.80 -6.64 -12.16
C GLU A 256 98.94 -6.07 -13.29
N TRP A 257 99.53 -5.26 -14.16
CA TRP A 257 98.81 -4.67 -15.29
C TRP A 257 98.42 -5.70 -16.34
N ILE A 258 99.19 -6.72 -16.57
CA ILE A 258 98.89 -7.85 -17.44
C ILE A 258 97.64 -8.59 -16.92
N GLY A 259 97.61 -8.93 -15.62
CA GLY A 259 96.42 -9.60 -15.03
C GLY A 259 95.14 -8.80 -15.14
N ARG A 260 95.26 -7.47 -15.00
CA ARG A 260 94.10 -6.60 -15.19
C ARG A 260 93.65 -6.53 -16.65
N LEU A 261 94.56 -6.43 -17.59
CA LEU A 261 94.23 -6.43 -19.02
C LEU A 261 93.71 -7.79 -19.49
N ASP A 262 94.16 -8.87 -18.91
CA ASP A 262 93.70 -10.23 -19.23
C ASP A 262 92.21 -10.38 -18.80
N SER A 263 91.85 -9.93 -17.60
CA SER A 263 90.49 -9.89 -17.17
C SER A 263 89.58 -9.02 -18.08
N CYS A 264 90.10 -7.85 -18.48
CA CYS A 264 89.39 -6.99 -19.43
C CYS A 264 89.21 -7.64 -20.81
N TYR A 265 90.21 -8.36 -21.26
CA TYR A 265 90.18 -9.07 -22.56
C TYR A 265 89.13 -10.18 -22.58
N ILE A 266 89.03 -10.96 -21.48
CA ILE A 266 87.99 -12.00 -21.32
C ILE A 266 86.60 -11.38 -21.37
N GLU A 267 86.36 -10.36 -20.58
CA GLU A 267 85.08 -9.66 -20.55
C GLU A 267 84.70 -9.04 -21.92
N LEU A 268 85.66 -8.38 -22.58
CA LEU A 268 85.42 -7.79 -23.90
C LEU A 268 85.15 -8.87 -24.96
N LYS A 269 85.77 -10.05 -24.84
CA LYS A 269 85.54 -11.17 -25.73
C LYS A 269 84.16 -11.77 -25.55
N ASP A 270 83.69 -11.94 -24.29
CA ASP A 270 82.39 -12.44 -24.01
C ASP A 270 81.31 -11.46 -24.49
N LEU A 271 81.47 -10.16 -24.22
CA LEU A 271 80.55 -9.11 -24.70
C LEU A 271 80.49 -9.06 -26.24
N SER A 272 81.64 -9.26 -26.93
CA SER A 272 81.70 -9.33 -28.40
C SER A 272 80.87 -10.50 -28.94
N HIS A 273 80.92 -11.65 -28.27
CA HIS A 273 80.15 -12.83 -28.65
C HIS A 273 78.66 -12.61 -28.41
N GLU A 274 78.26 -11.95 -27.28
CA GLU A 274 76.88 -11.59 -27.01
C GLU A 274 76.31 -10.62 -28.04
N ILE A 275 77.07 -9.59 -28.42
CA ILE A 275 76.65 -8.60 -29.44
C ILE A 275 76.54 -9.27 -30.82
N ALA A 276 77.45 -10.12 -31.21
CA ALA A 276 77.35 -10.87 -32.47
C ALA A 276 76.15 -11.78 -32.50
N GLY A 277 75.88 -12.49 -31.39
CA GLY A 277 74.69 -13.31 -31.25
C GLY A 277 73.38 -12.51 -31.22
N ALA A 278 73.40 -11.30 -30.67
CA ALA A 278 72.24 -10.37 -30.71
C ALA A 278 72.01 -9.85 -32.13
N GLN A 279 73.06 -9.50 -32.88
CA GLN A 279 72.96 -9.04 -34.27
C GLN A 279 72.33 -10.10 -35.20
N GLU A 280 72.65 -11.39 -35.02
CA GLU A 280 72.05 -12.49 -35.78
C GLU A 280 70.52 -12.66 -35.47
N LYS A 281 70.11 -12.37 -34.25
CA LYS A 281 68.71 -12.49 -33.81
C LYS A 281 67.83 -11.35 -34.27
N VAL A 282 68.36 -10.18 -34.62
CA VAL A 282 67.59 -9.05 -35.15
C VAL A 282 67.24 -9.33 -36.60
N GLU A 283 65.98 -9.84 -36.80
CA GLU A 283 65.47 -10.10 -38.15
C GLU A 283 64.73 -8.84 -38.67
N PHE A 284 65.10 -8.43 -39.90
CA PHE A 284 64.30 -7.41 -40.62
C PHE A 284 63.15 -8.11 -41.34
N ASN A 285 61.93 -8.02 -40.76
CA ASN A 285 60.78 -8.67 -41.33
C ASN A 285 59.62 -7.63 -41.50
N PRO A 286 59.60 -6.94 -42.65
CA PRO A 286 58.55 -5.92 -42.91
C PRO A 286 57.11 -6.51 -42.94
N THR A 287 56.96 -7.75 -43.43
CA THR A 287 55.63 -8.41 -43.47
C THR A 287 55.09 -8.67 -42.04
N ARG A 288 55.97 -9.02 -41.11
CA ARG A 288 55.58 -9.19 -39.71
C ARG A 288 55.25 -7.85 -39.05
N LEU A 289 56.00 -6.80 -39.37
CA LEU A 289 55.74 -5.44 -38.89
C LEU A 289 54.37 -4.94 -39.37
N ASP A 290 54.06 -5.16 -40.66
CA ASP A 290 52.73 -4.78 -41.20
C ASP A 290 51.60 -5.52 -40.47
N TYR A 291 51.73 -6.82 -40.25
CA TYR A 291 50.76 -7.62 -39.49
C TYR A 291 50.59 -7.11 -38.05
N VAL A 292 51.67 -6.83 -37.35
CA VAL A 292 51.63 -6.30 -35.97
C VAL A 292 50.94 -4.94 -35.93
N ASN A 293 51.26 -4.06 -36.90
CA ASN A 293 50.62 -2.74 -37.00
C ASN A 293 49.11 -2.85 -37.32
N GLU A 294 48.70 -3.74 -38.23
CA GLU A 294 47.29 -3.98 -38.53
C GLU A 294 46.54 -4.49 -37.28
N ARG A 295 47.15 -5.40 -36.50
CA ARG A 295 46.58 -5.93 -35.28
C ARG A 295 46.45 -4.86 -34.19
N LEU A 296 47.50 -4.05 -33.98
CA LEU A 296 47.44 -2.91 -33.05
C LEU A 296 46.41 -1.88 -33.48
N ASN A 297 46.29 -1.56 -34.76
CA ASN A 297 45.29 -0.64 -35.27
C ASN A 297 43.87 -1.15 -35.01
N LEU A 298 43.63 -2.46 -35.12
CA LEU A 298 42.35 -3.06 -34.77
C LEU A 298 42.03 -2.84 -33.27
N ILE A 299 43.01 -3.16 -32.39
CA ILE A 299 42.88 -2.98 -30.94
C ILE A 299 42.60 -1.52 -30.60
N TYR A 300 43.39 -0.57 -31.12
CA TYR A 300 43.21 0.87 -30.88
C TYR A 300 41.87 1.38 -31.40
N SER A 301 41.41 0.90 -32.55
CA SER A 301 40.09 1.29 -33.09
C SER A 301 38.96 0.82 -32.20
N LEU A 302 39.03 -0.38 -31.63
CA LEU A 302 38.08 -0.91 -30.67
C LEU A 302 38.12 -0.15 -29.35
N GLN A 303 39.32 0.17 -28.83
CA GLN A 303 39.49 1.00 -27.63
C GLN A 303 38.85 2.38 -27.80
N GLN A 304 39.12 3.05 -28.91
CA GLN A 304 38.51 4.35 -29.21
C GLN A 304 37.01 4.27 -29.31
N LYS A 305 36.47 3.23 -29.95
CA LYS A 305 35.03 3.01 -30.13
C LYS A 305 34.33 2.77 -28.81
N HIS A 306 34.95 2.00 -27.91
CA HIS A 306 34.38 1.66 -26.60
C HIS A 306 34.80 2.60 -25.47
N HIS A 307 35.59 3.67 -25.79
CA HIS A 307 36.08 4.68 -24.85
C HIS A 307 36.90 4.07 -23.69
N VAL A 308 37.73 3.07 -23.98
CA VAL A 308 38.62 2.41 -23.02
C VAL A 308 40.08 2.57 -23.46
N GLN A 309 41.03 2.30 -22.56
CA GLN A 309 42.44 2.56 -22.80
C GLN A 309 43.28 1.29 -22.89
N THR A 310 42.78 0.16 -22.36
CA THR A 310 43.52 -1.10 -22.31
C THR A 310 42.72 -2.25 -22.92
N ILE A 311 43.42 -3.31 -23.29
CA ILE A 311 42.79 -4.52 -23.83
C ILE A 311 41.98 -5.26 -22.75
N GLU A 312 42.43 -5.20 -21.51
CA GLU A 312 41.73 -5.77 -20.36
C GLU A 312 40.37 -5.08 -20.15
N GLU A 313 40.32 -3.75 -20.34
CA GLU A 313 39.07 -3.01 -20.31
C GLU A 313 38.12 -3.39 -21.46
N LEU A 314 38.67 -3.68 -22.67
CA LEU A 314 37.87 -4.19 -23.80
C LEU A 314 37.28 -5.57 -23.48
N ILE A 315 38.05 -6.47 -22.87
CA ILE A 315 37.59 -7.79 -22.44
C ILE A 315 36.51 -7.67 -21.36
N ALA A 316 36.65 -6.71 -20.45
CA ALA A 316 35.60 -6.42 -19.46
C ALA A 316 34.30 -5.92 -20.11
N VAL A 317 34.39 -5.06 -21.15
CA VAL A 317 33.22 -4.60 -21.94
C VAL A 317 32.57 -5.78 -22.68
N GLN A 318 33.37 -6.68 -23.25
CA GLN A 318 32.87 -7.91 -23.90
C GLN A 318 32.08 -8.77 -22.92
N THR A 319 32.61 -8.97 -21.71
CA THR A 319 31.96 -9.72 -20.64
C THR A 319 30.62 -9.08 -20.21
N ASP A 320 30.59 -7.75 -20.03
CA ASP A 320 29.39 -7.00 -19.70
C ASP A 320 28.31 -7.15 -20.79
N TYR A 321 28.70 -7.13 -22.06
CA TYR A 321 27.75 -7.36 -23.17
C TYR A 321 27.19 -8.78 -23.18
N HIS A 322 27.98 -9.79 -22.89
CA HIS A 322 27.53 -11.17 -22.72
C HIS A 322 26.51 -11.30 -21.58
N GLU A 323 26.80 -10.69 -20.42
CA GLU A 323 25.90 -10.69 -19.27
C GLU A 323 24.57 -10.01 -19.59
N LYS A 324 24.60 -8.86 -20.28
CA LYS A 324 23.38 -8.14 -20.71
C LYS A 324 22.51 -8.95 -21.66
N LEU A 325 23.09 -9.62 -22.64
CA LEU A 325 22.34 -10.49 -23.57
C LEU A 325 21.75 -11.71 -22.87
N ASN A 326 22.49 -12.32 -21.95
CA ASN A 326 21.97 -13.43 -21.14
C ASN A 326 20.80 -12.98 -20.23
N ALA A 327 20.87 -11.77 -19.67
CA ALA A 327 19.78 -11.19 -18.90
C ALA A 327 18.50 -11.01 -19.74
N ILE A 328 18.62 -10.54 -20.99
CA ILE A 328 17.48 -10.38 -21.92
C ILE A 328 16.79 -11.73 -22.16
N THR A 329 17.53 -12.78 -22.40
CA THR A 329 16.95 -14.13 -22.61
C THR A 329 16.21 -14.61 -21.35
N SER A 330 16.73 -14.32 -20.15
CA SER A 330 16.08 -14.70 -18.88
C SER A 330 14.75 -13.97 -18.61
N PHE A 331 14.55 -12.77 -19.19
CA PHE A 331 13.28 -12.06 -19.09
C PHE A 331 12.13 -12.80 -19.78
N ASP A 332 12.38 -13.39 -20.96
CA ASP A 332 11.35 -14.12 -21.70
C ASP A 332 10.85 -15.33 -20.92
N ASP A 333 11.75 -16.09 -20.31
CA ASP A 333 11.40 -17.23 -19.48
C ASP A 333 10.57 -16.79 -18.25
N ARG A 334 10.99 -15.70 -17.62
CA ARG A 334 10.27 -15.17 -16.44
C ARG A 334 8.90 -14.60 -16.78
N ILE A 335 8.77 -13.93 -17.93
CA ILE A 335 7.49 -13.44 -18.44
C ILE A 335 6.55 -14.61 -18.74
N ALA A 336 7.03 -15.68 -19.35
CA ALA A 336 6.24 -16.88 -19.62
C ALA A 336 5.77 -17.54 -18.32
N GLU A 337 6.64 -17.69 -17.32
CA GLU A 337 6.30 -18.22 -16.00
C GLU A 337 5.23 -17.38 -15.30
N LEU A 338 5.43 -16.04 -15.22
CA LEU A 338 4.48 -15.13 -14.59
C LEU A 338 3.14 -15.10 -15.33
N THR A 339 3.14 -15.26 -16.65
CA THR A 339 1.92 -15.34 -17.45
C THR A 339 1.13 -16.60 -17.11
N ALA A 340 1.78 -17.74 -17.01
CA ALA A 340 1.13 -18.99 -16.60
C ALA A 340 0.61 -18.93 -15.16
N GLN A 341 1.37 -18.32 -14.24
CA GLN A 341 0.92 -18.09 -12.87
C GLN A 341 -0.31 -17.17 -12.81
N LYS A 342 -0.31 -16.08 -13.59
CA LYS A 342 -1.45 -15.16 -13.71
C LYS A 342 -2.70 -15.86 -14.18
N GLU A 343 -2.63 -16.70 -15.22
CA GLU A 343 -3.76 -17.47 -15.73
C GLU A 343 -4.31 -18.46 -14.67
N THR A 344 -3.41 -19.18 -14.00
CA THR A 344 -3.78 -20.11 -12.94
C THR A 344 -4.48 -19.40 -11.78
N LEU A 345 -3.96 -18.24 -11.37
CA LEU A 345 -4.56 -17.45 -10.29
C LEU A 345 -5.88 -16.82 -10.72
N TYR A 346 -5.99 -16.37 -11.96
CA TYR A 346 -7.23 -15.83 -12.52
C TYR A 346 -8.34 -16.87 -12.48
N ASP A 347 -8.07 -18.11 -12.88
CA ASP A 347 -9.02 -19.21 -12.79
C ASP A 347 -9.48 -19.49 -11.34
N LYS A 348 -8.55 -19.40 -10.38
CA LYS A 348 -8.89 -19.52 -8.94
C LYS A 348 -9.77 -18.36 -8.48
N VAL A 349 -9.46 -17.12 -8.89
CA VAL A 349 -10.27 -15.93 -8.60
C VAL A 349 -11.70 -16.11 -9.13
N ILE A 350 -11.87 -16.54 -10.38
CA ILE A 350 -13.19 -16.76 -10.99
C ILE A 350 -13.97 -17.86 -10.25
N LYS A 351 -13.32 -18.97 -9.92
CA LYS A 351 -13.97 -20.06 -9.17
C LYS A 351 -14.44 -19.60 -7.79
N GLN A 352 -13.60 -18.86 -7.07
CA GLN A 352 -13.96 -18.36 -5.74
C GLN A 352 -15.03 -17.25 -5.82
N ALA A 353 -14.98 -16.39 -6.86
CA ALA A 353 -16.02 -15.41 -7.13
C ALA A 353 -17.39 -16.06 -7.36
N ALA A 354 -17.44 -17.19 -8.11
CA ALA A 354 -18.67 -17.92 -8.35
C ALA A 354 -19.29 -18.49 -7.06
N VAL A 355 -18.46 -18.88 -6.08
CA VAL A 355 -18.93 -19.27 -4.74
C VAL A 355 -19.61 -18.09 -4.04
N LEU A 356 -18.99 -16.91 -4.06
CA LEU A 356 -19.56 -15.68 -3.49
C LEU A 356 -20.88 -15.33 -4.18
N THR A 357 -20.95 -15.36 -5.51
CA THR A 357 -22.16 -15.08 -6.29
C THR A 357 -23.31 -16.00 -5.89
N LYS A 358 -23.02 -17.29 -5.71
CA LYS A 358 -24.04 -18.26 -5.27
C LYS A 358 -24.59 -17.93 -3.89
N LEU A 359 -23.73 -17.66 -2.91
CA LEU A 359 -24.13 -17.30 -1.55
C LEU A 359 -24.92 -15.98 -1.54
N ARG A 360 -24.47 -14.98 -2.27
CA ARG A 360 -25.15 -13.70 -2.44
C ARG A 360 -26.53 -13.84 -3.07
N SER A 361 -26.66 -14.68 -4.10
CA SER A 361 -27.94 -14.94 -4.75
C SER A 361 -28.94 -15.60 -3.80
N GLN A 362 -28.50 -16.55 -2.98
CA GLN A 362 -29.34 -17.17 -1.96
C GLN A 362 -29.74 -16.17 -0.88
N SER A 363 -28.78 -15.40 -0.38
CA SER A 363 -29.04 -14.36 0.62
C SER A 363 -29.99 -13.27 0.07
N GLY A 364 -29.81 -12.85 -1.18
CA GLY A 364 -30.68 -11.88 -1.85
C GLY A 364 -32.15 -12.30 -1.81
N LYS A 365 -32.45 -13.54 -2.14
CA LYS A 365 -33.82 -14.09 -2.06
C LYS A 365 -34.38 -14.11 -0.64
N ASN A 366 -33.54 -14.36 0.36
CA ASN A 366 -33.93 -14.31 1.76
C ASN A 366 -34.22 -12.87 2.20
N ILE A 367 -33.37 -11.92 1.78
CA ILE A 367 -33.54 -10.49 2.03
C ILE A 367 -34.86 -10.01 1.44
N GLU A 368 -35.18 -10.35 0.20
CA GLU A 368 -36.46 -9.98 -0.43
C GLU A 368 -37.68 -10.40 0.40
N LYS A 369 -37.70 -11.66 0.85
CA LYS A 369 -38.78 -12.21 1.68
C LYS A 369 -38.87 -11.52 3.04
N GLN A 370 -37.74 -11.32 3.72
CA GLN A 370 -37.72 -10.68 5.04
C GLN A 370 -38.07 -9.21 4.94
N MET A 371 -37.58 -8.49 3.92
CA MET A 371 -37.97 -7.10 3.66
C MET A 371 -39.48 -6.96 3.45
N GLN A 372 -40.08 -7.86 2.68
CA GLN A 372 -41.54 -7.85 2.50
C GLN A 372 -42.26 -8.09 3.83
N SER A 373 -41.82 -9.05 4.64
CA SER A 373 -42.46 -9.35 5.94
C SER A 373 -42.35 -8.19 6.93
N LEU A 374 -41.29 -7.40 6.89
CA LEU A 374 -41.07 -6.22 7.76
C LEU A 374 -41.81 -4.99 7.24
N LEU A 375 -41.85 -4.76 5.92
CA LEU A 375 -42.42 -3.56 5.32
C LEU A 375 -43.97 -3.58 5.21
N VAL A 376 -44.57 -4.75 5.04
CA VAL A 376 -46.04 -4.90 5.00
C VAL A 376 -46.71 -4.33 6.27
N PRO A 377 -46.28 -4.71 7.49
CA PRO A 377 -46.79 -4.14 8.72
C PRO A 377 -46.54 -2.63 8.85
N LEU A 378 -45.48 -2.14 8.25
CA LEU A 378 -45.11 -0.71 8.26
C LEU A 378 -45.90 0.12 7.24
N GLY A 379 -47.06 -0.36 6.79
CA GLY A 379 -48.00 0.37 5.92
C GLY A 379 -47.63 0.33 4.43
N MET A 380 -46.91 -0.70 4.00
CA MET A 380 -46.57 -0.93 2.58
C MET A 380 -47.07 -2.32 2.12
N PRO A 381 -48.41 -2.55 2.04
CA PRO A 381 -48.98 -3.88 1.77
C PRO A 381 -48.64 -4.42 0.38
N ASN A 382 -48.30 -3.57 -0.57
CA ASN A 382 -48.01 -3.94 -1.95
C ASN A 382 -46.51 -3.75 -2.30
N VAL A 383 -45.66 -3.74 -1.28
CA VAL A 383 -44.22 -3.54 -1.47
C VAL A 383 -43.62 -4.65 -2.32
N ARG A 384 -42.75 -4.24 -3.23
CA ARG A 384 -41.82 -5.13 -3.95
C ARG A 384 -40.39 -4.68 -3.68
N PHE A 385 -39.59 -5.58 -3.17
CA PHE A 385 -38.18 -5.39 -2.93
C PHE A 385 -37.43 -6.48 -3.68
N VAL A 386 -36.44 -6.10 -4.52
CA VAL A 386 -35.69 -7.03 -5.35
C VAL A 386 -34.20 -6.74 -5.18
N VAL A 387 -33.43 -7.79 -4.98
CA VAL A 387 -31.97 -7.75 -4.93
C VAL A 387 -31.43 -8.19 -6.28
N GLU A 388 -31.06 -7.25 -7.14
CA GLU A 388 -30.53 -7.53 -8.45
C GLU A 388 -29.01 -7.68 -8.38
N LEU A 389 -28.52 -8.84 -8.84
CA LEU A 389 -27.10 -9.18 -8.94
C LEU A 389 -26.72 -9.19 -10.41
N ASN A 390 -25.81 -8.31 -10.80
CA ASN A 390 -25.30 -8.22 -12.17
C ASN A 390 -23.80 -8.59 -12.17
N PRO A 391 -23.35 -9.45 -13.10
CA PRO A 391 -21.94 -9.80 -13.21
C PRO A 391 -21.12 -8.61 -13.74
N ARG A 392 -19.96 -8.38 -13.15
CA ARG A 392 -18.94 -7.45 -13.66
C ARG A 392 -18.12 -8.10 -14.75
N LYS A 393 -17.53 -7.30 -15.62
CA LYS A 393 -16.62 -7.78 -16.67
C LYS A 393 -15.29 -8.28 -16.10
N GLU A 394 -14.81 -7.63 -15.05
CA GLU A 394 -13.54 -7.96 -14.40
C GLU A 394 -13.74 -8.10 -12.89
N PRO A 395 -12.97 -8.99 -12.24
CA PRO A 395 -12.99 -9.15 -10.80
C PRO A 395 -12.39 -7.92 -10.10
N ASP A 396 -12.99 -7.56 -8.97
CA ASP A 396 -12.45 -6.56 -8.05
C ASP A 396 -12.11 -7.18 -6.67
N SER A 397 -11.73 -6.36 -5.70
CA SER A 397 -11.38 -6.82 -4.34
C SER A 397 -12.56 -7.41 -3.56
N LYS A 398 -13.78 -7.33 -4.09
CA LYS A 398 -15.03 -7.80 -3.46
C LYS A 398 -15.73 -8.92 -4.25
N GLY A 399 -15.20 -9.33 -5.39
CA GLY A 399 -15.78 -10.36 -6.24
C GLY A 399 -16.07 -9.89 -7.66
N MET A 400 -17.06 -10.55 -8.28
CA MET A 400 -17.51 -10.21 -9.63
C MET A 400 -18.95 -9.73 -9.69
N ASP A 401 -19.57 -9.45 -8.55
CA ASP A 401 -20.97 -9.05 -8.48
C ASP A 401 -21.11 -7.53 -8.27
N SER A 402 -22.00 -6.97 -9.02
CA SER A 402 -22.61 -5.65 -8.79
C SER A 402 -24.00 -5.86 -8.20
N VAL A 403 -24.35 -5.12 -7.17
CA VAL A 403 -25.61 -5.28 -6.44
C VAL A 403 -26.41 -4.00 -6.53
N THR A 404 -27.70 -4.16 -6.86
CA THR A 404 -28.67 -3.05 -6.84
C THR A 404 -29.93 -3.46 -6.09
N PHE A 405 -30.30 -2.71 -5.04
CA PHE A 405 -31.57 -2.88 -4.37
C PHE A 405 -32.65 -2.07 -5.10
N LEU A 406 -33.59 -2.80 -5.67
CA LEU A 406 -34.75 -2.23 -6.35
C LEU A 406 -35.96 -2.26 -5.45
N PHE A 407 -36.76 -1.20 -5.45
CA PHE A 407 -37.89 -1.02 -4.59
C PHE A 407 -39.07 -0.42 -5.34
N SER A 408 -40.29 -0.83 -4.95
CA SER A 408 -41.56 -0.17 -5.30
C SER A 408 -42.55 -0.33 -4.15
N ALA A 409 -43.14 0.77 -3.67
CA ALA A 409 -44.15 0.75 -2.64
C ALA A 409 -45.53 0.29 -3.17
N ASN A 410 -45.79 0.39 -4.48
CA ASN A 410 -47.05 0.17 -5.13
C ASN A 410 -47.06 -1.05 -6.04
N LYS A 411 -48.17 -1.76 -6.12
CA LYS A 411 -48.34 -2.98 -6.94
C LYS A 411 -47.99 -2.74 -8.42
N ASN A 412 -48.43 -1.61 -8.97
CA ASN A 412 -48.25 -1.24 -10.38
C ASN A 412 -47.08 -0.26 -10.62
N GLY A 413 -46.32 0.08 -9.56
CA GLY A 413 -45.18 0.97 -9.67
C GLY A 413 -44.01 0.28 -10.36
N THR A 414 -43.18 1.03 -11.10
CA THR A 414 -41.93 0.56 -11.64
C THR A 414 -40.93 0.30 -10.51
N LEU A 415 -40.17 -0.78 -10.58
CA LEU A 415 -39.02 -1.01 -9.71
C LEU A 415 -37.97 0.04 -10.01
N GLN A 416 -37.54 0.76 -9.00
CA GLN A 416 -36.52 1.80 -9.09
C GLN A 416 -35.44 1.53 -8.05
N ASN A 417 -34.26 2.09 -8.24
CA ASN A 417 -33.23 2.02 -7.19
C ASN A 417 -33.81 2.59 -5.88
N VAL A 418 -33.63 1.85 -4.81
CA VAL A 418 -34.17 2.21 -3.48
C VAL A 418 -33.82 3.64 -3.07
N ALA A 419 -32.69 4.13 -3.53
CA ALA A 419 -32.22 5.47 -3.22
C ALA A 419 -32.88 6.59 -4.03
N SER A 420 -33.51 6.27 -5.15
CA SER A 420 -34.26 7.23 -5.98
C SER A 420 -35.73 7.37 -5.59
N VAL A 421 -36.17 6.66 -4.52
CA VAL A 421 -37.53 6.72 -4.01
C VAL A 421 -37.82 8.10 -3.41
N ALA A 422 -38.89 8.72 -3.84
CA ALA A 422 -39.20 10.14 -3.56
C ALA A 422 -39.68 10.43 -2.13
N SER A 423 -40.17 9.44 -1.37
CA SER A 423 -40.73 9.63 -0.02
C SER A 423 -39.72 9.35 1.08
N GLY A 424 -39.34 10.37 1.85
CA GLY A 424 -38.45 10.25 3.01
C GLY A 424 -38.93 9.23 4.03
N GLY A 425 -40.25 9.15 4.28
CA GLY A 425 -40.85 8.18 5.20
C GLY A 425 -40.77 6.73 4.68
N GLU A 426 -40.84 6.50 3.39
CA GLU A 426 -40.64 5.16 2.79
C GLU A 426 -39.20 4.70 2.93
N ILE A 427 -38.24 5.57 2.61
CA ILE A 427 -36.80 5.28 2.75
C ILE A 427 -36.50 4.99 4.23
N ALA A 428 -37.00 5.76 5.17
CA ALA A 428 -36.79 5.53 6.60
C ALA A 428 -37.26 4.14 7.06
N ARG A 429 -38.42 3.69 6.58
CA ARG A 429 -38.95 2.35 6.89
C ARG A 429 -38.14 1.23 6.25
N VAL A 430 -37.70 1.41 5.01
CA VAL A 430 -36.77 0.46 4.33
C VAL A 430 -35.45 0.37 5.10
N MET A 431 -34.89 1.51 5.51
CA MET A 431 -33.64 1.54 6.28
C MET A 431 -33.79 0.88 7.65
N LEU A 432 -34.87 1.16 8.37
CA LEU A 432 -35.15 0.50 9.65
C LEU A 432 -35.22 -1.02 9.47
N SER A 433 -35.92 -1.50 8.42
CA SER A 433 -36.05 -2.92 8.13
C SER A 433 -34.71 -3.56 7.80
N LEU A 434 -33.88 -2.92 6.97
CA LEU A 434 -32.52 -3.39 6.67
C LEU A 434 -31.65 -3.42 7.92
N LYS A 435 -31.69 -2.38 8.76
CA LYS A 435 -30.93 -2.32 10.01
C LYS A 435 -31.39 -3.38 11.01
N ALA A 436 -32.67 -3.69 11.08
CA ALA A 436 -33.19 -4.77 11.90
C ALA A 436 -32.64 -6.14 11.46
N MET A 437 -32.56 -6.38 10.16
CA MET A 437 -31.98 -7.61 9.61
C MET A 437 -30.49 -7.69 9.91
N ILE A 438 -29.72 -6.61 9.65
CA ILE A 438 -28.29 -6.53 9.93
C ILE A 438 -28.03 -6.76 11.42
N ALA A 439 -28.79 -6.10 12.28
CA ALA A 439 -28.71 -6.28 13.74
C ALA A 439 -28.96 -7.75 14.15
N GLY A 440 -29.79 -8.48 13.43
CA GLY A 440 -29.96 -9.92 13.62
C GLY A 440 -28.73 -10.76 13.29
N ALA A 441 -27.95 -10.33 12.29
CA ALA A 441 -26.79 -11.04 11.75
C ALA A 441 -25.47 -10.66 12.43
N VAL A 442 -25.31 -9.39 12.80
CA VAL A 442 -24.05 -8.85 13.38
C VAL A 442 -24.30 -8.36 14.81
N LYS A 443 -23.35 -8.64 15.69
CA LYS A 443 -23.35 -8.10 17.05
C LYS A 443 -22.78 -6.69 17.04
N LEU A 444 -23.65 -5.67 16.93
CA LEU A 444 -23.32 -4.26 17.12
C LEU A 444 -23.70 -3.83 18.54
N PRO A 445 -22.79 -3.20 19.30
CA PRO A 445 -23.09 -2.76 20.66
C PRO A 445 -24.20 -1.72 20.75
N THR A 446 -24.14 -0.69 19.90
CA THR A 446 -25.04 0.46 19.96
C THR A 446 -25.55 0.84 18.57
N ILE A 447 -26.87 1.02 18.47
CA ILE A 447 -27.53 1.53 17.25
C ILE A 447 -28.31 2.78 17.63
N ILE A 448 -28.13 3.88 16.91
CA ILE A 448 -28.76 5.16 17.16
C ILE A 448 -29.62 5.55 15.95
N PHE A 449 -30.88 5.79 16.15
CA PHE A 449 -31.80 6.29 15.15
C PHE A 449 -32.11 7.75 15.39
N ASP A 450 -31.80 8.62 14.44
CA ASP A 450 -32.07 10.04 14.48
C ASP A 450 -33.21 10.40 13.51
N GLU A 451 -34.32 10.87 14.06
CA GLU A 451 -35.48 11.33 13.31
C GLU A 451 -35.96 10.37 12.21
N ILE A 452 -35.87 9.06 12.45
CA ILE A 452 -36.30 8.01 11.50
C ILE A 452 -37.82 8.02 11.34
N ASP A 453 -38.53 8.70 12.22
CA ASP A 453 -39.99 8.86 12.32
C ASP A 453 -40.54 10.02 11.49
N THR A 454 -39.73 10.74 10.72
CA THR A 454 -40.17 11.84 9.86
C THR A 454 -41.12 11.34 8.78
N GLY A 455 -42.32 11.95 8.71
CA GLY A 455 -43.37 11.59 7.74
C GLY A 455 -44.15 10.30 8.08
N VAL A 456 -44.05 9.83 9.31
CA VAL A 456 -44.78 8.65 9.82
C VAL A 456 -45.82 9.07 10.85
N SER A 457 -46.90 8.36 10.94
CA SER A 457 -47.98 8.68 11.88
C SER A 457 -48.56 7.45 12.57
N GLY A 458 -49.10 7.67 13.77
CA GLY A 458 -49.98 6.76 14.51
C GLY A 458 -49.48 5.31 14.61
N SER A 459 -50.27 4.40 14.05
CA SER A 459 -50.01 2.95 14.15
C SER A 459 -48.73 2.48 13.47
N ILE A 460 -48.23 3.22 12.49
CA ILE A 460 -46.94 2.88 11.82
C ILE A 460 -45.77 3.21 12.76
N ALA A 461 -45.81 4.35 13.44
CA ALA A 461 -44.82 4.74 14.43
C ALA A 461 -44.73 3.72 15.58
N GLU A 462 -45.85 3.19 16.03
CA GLU A 462 -45.91 2.14 17.04
C GLU A 462 -45.21 0.85 16.55
N LYS A 463 -45.50 0.43 15.32
CA LYS A 463 -44.84 -0.77 14.73
C LYS A 463 -43.33 -0.57 14.52
N MET A 464 -42.89 0.63 14.14
CA MET A 464 -41.47 0.97 14.10
C MET A 464 -40.82 0.85 15.48
N ALA A 465 -41.51 1.35 16.53
CA ALA A 465 -41.04 1.25 17.90
C ALA A 465 -40.88 -0.21 18.36
N LEU A 466 -41.83 -1.09 17.99
CA LEU A 466 -41.75 -2.53 18.29
C LEU A 466 -40.53 -3.17 17.61
N ILE A 467 -40.22 -2.81 16.36
CA ILE A 467 -39.00 -3.29 15.67
C ILE A 467 -37.74 -2.82 16.42
N MET A 468 -37.66 -1.56 16.81
CA MET A 468 -36.55 -1.01 17.58
C MET A 468 -36.42 -1.67 18.96
N GLN A 469 -37.52 -1.95 19.62
CA GLN A 469 -37.55 -2.66 20.88
C GLN A 469 -37.07 -4.10 20.73
N GLU A 470 -37.47 -4.80 19.66
CA GLU A 470 -36.97 -6.15 19.35
C GLU A 470 -35.45 -6.15 19.05
N MET A 471 -34.96 -5.15 18.32
CA MET A 471 -33.52 -4.96 18.10
C MET A 471 -32.77 -4.75 19.40
N GLY A 472 -33.34 -4.12 20.41
CA GLY A 472 -32.76 -3.89 21.74
C GLY A 472 -32.67 -5.13 22.62
N LYS A 473 -33.27 -6.26 22.21
CA LYS A 473 -33.11 -7.54 22.93
C LYS A 473 -31.67 -8.06 22.80
N GLN A 474 -31.32 -9.07 23.60
CA GLN A 474 -29.99 -9.73 23.57
C GLN A 474 -28.84 -8.78 23.98
N ASN A 475 -29.07 -7.93 24.98
CA ASN A 475 -28.05 -7.02 25.53
C ASN A 475 -27.51 -5.96 24.55
N ARG A 476 -28.29 -5.63 23.51
CA ARG A 476 -27.98 -4.52 22.61
C ARG A 476 -28.52 -3.23 23.14
N GLN A 477 -27.91 -2.14 22.72
CA GLN A 477 -28.34 -0.79 23.01
C GLN A 477 -28.93 -0.17 21.75
N VAL A 478 -30.21 0.17 21.78
CA VAL A 478 -30.88 0.90 20.69
C VAL A 478 -31.37 2.22 21.25
N ILE A 479 -30.98 3.33 20.64
CA ILE A 479 -31.33 4.68 21.06
C ILE A 479 -32.11 5.33 19.93
N SER A 480 -33.32 5.81 20.16
CA SER A 480 -34.07 6.58 19.19
C SER A 480 -34.25 8.03 19.65
N ILE A 481 -33.81 8.95 18.82
CA ILE A 481 -34.10 10.37 18.98
C ILE A 481 -35.42 10.64 18.22
N THR A 482 -36.49 10.96 18.95
CA THR A 482 -37.83 10.99 18.37
C THR A 482 -38.62 12.21 18.87
N HIS A 483 -39.61 12.61 18.07
CA HIS A 483 -40.62 13.57 18.43
C HIS A 483 -42.04 12.94 18.52
N LEU A 484 -42.14 11.62 18.23
CA LEU A 484 -43.42 10.92 18.25
C LEU A 484 -43.68 10.24 19.61
N PRO A 485 -44.83 10.52 20.25
CA PRO A 485 -45.18 9.92 21.54
C PRO A 485 -45.32 8.40 21.48
N GLN A 486 -45.72 7.84 20.34
CA GLN A 486 -45.85 6.38 20.13
C GLN A 486 -44.49 5.67 20.25
N ILE A 487 -43.44 6.28 19.72
CA ILE A 487 -42.07 5.73 19.83
C ILE A 487 -41.54 5.96 21.25
N ALA A 488 -41.73 7.17 21.80
CA ALA A 488 -41.28 7.51 23.15
C ALA A 488 -41.88 6.62 24.22
N ALA A 489 -43.16 6.22 24.06
CA ALA A 489 -43.86 5.34 24.99
C ALA A 489 -43.26 3.92 25.06
N ARG A 490 -42.67 3.40 24.00
CA ARG A 490 -42.11 2.04 23.93
C ARG A 490 -40.67 1.93 24.44
N GLY A 491 -39.96 3.06 24.66
CA GLY A 491 -38.62 3.03 25.25
C GLY A 491 -38.63 2.50 26.68
N ILE A 492 -37.70 1.64 27.03
CA ILE A 492 -37.51 1.16 28.41
C ILE A 492 -36.93 2.27 29.28
N THR A 493 -36.04 3.07 28.72
CA THR A 493 -35.46 4.25 29.37
C THR A 493 -35.76 5.49 28.55
N HIS A 494 -36.17 6.56 29.22
CA HIS A 494 -36.53 7.82 28.57
C HIS A 494 -35.62 8.95 29.07
N TYR A 495 -34.95 9.62 28.14
CA TYR A 495 -34.14 10.80 28.41
C TYR A 495 -34.80 12.03 27.80
N LYS A 496 -34.72 13.14 28.54
CA LYS A 496 -35.22 14.44 28.04
C LYS A 496 -34.08 15.41 27.87
N VAL A 497 -34.02 16.02 26.68
CA VAL A 497 -33.14 17.15 26.38
C VAL A 497 -33.93 18.44 26.57
N TYR A 498 -33.36 19.38 27.31
CA TYR A 498 -33.99 20.68 27.57
C TYR A 498 -32.91 21.76 27.64
N LYS A 499 -33.35 23.00 27.50
CA LYS A 499 -32.51 24.19 27.63
C LYS A 499 -32.86 24.93 28.89
N GLU A 500 -31.85 25.52 29.49
CA GLU A 500 -32.01 26.48 30.59
C GLU A 500 -31.20 27.73 30.27
N ASP A 501 -31.85 28.88 30.43
CA ASP A 501 -31.16 30.16 30.32
C ASP A 501 -30.50 30.48 31.64
N THR A 502 -29.20 30.75 31.58
CA THR A 502 -28.36 31.15 32.70
C THR A 502 -27.90 32.60 32.49
N GLU A 503 -27.36 33.24 33.53
CA GLU A 503 -26.82 34.60 33.42
C GLU A 503 -25.74 34.76 32.36
N THR A 504 -25.08 33.67 31.98
CA THR A 504 -23.96 33.63 31.02
C THR A 504 -24.36 33.12 29.63
N GLY A 505 -25.63 32.70 29.43
CA GLY A 505 -26.13 32.20 28.15
C GLY A 505 -27.05 30.99 28.33
N THR A 506 -27.46 30.39 27.20
CA THR A 506 -28.33 29.20 27.19
C THR A 506 -27.48 27.93 27.26
N ASN A 507 -27.76 27.06 28.22
CA ASN A 507 -27.11 25.75 28.34
C ASN A 507 -28.13 24.63 28.00
N SER A 508 -27.60 23.56 27.39
CA SER A 508 -28.39 22.34 27.11
C SER A 508 -28.06 21.27 28.13
N TYR A 509 -29.08 20.59 28.62
CA TYR A 509 -28.98 19.51 29.60
C TYR A 509 -29.72 18.27 29.08
N ILE A 510 -29.27 17.11 29.56
CA ILE A 510 -29.97 15.84 29.32
C ILE A 510 -30.08 15.13 30.65
N ARG A 511 -31.26 14.59 30.91
CA ARG A 511 -31.48 13.78 32.09
C ARG A 511 -32.40 12.59 31.81
N ARG A 512 -32.20 11.52 32.54
CA ARG A 512 -33.13 10.40 32.59
C ARG A 512 -34.38 10.81 33.32
N LEU A 513 -35.55 10.46 32.79
CA LEU A 513 -36.82 10.70 33.41
C LEU A 513 -37.19 9.56 34.34
N THR A 514 -37.86 9.90 35.46
CA THR A 514 -38.58 8.94 36.29
C THR A 514 -39.85 8.49 35.57
N ASP A 515 -40.49 7.40 36.05
CA ASP A 515 -41.74 6.90 35.45
C ASP A 515 -42.85 7.93 35.46
N GLU A 516 -43.00 8.75 36.54
CA GLU A 516 -43.97 9.82 36.60
C GLU A 516 -43.68 10.95 35.63
N GLU A 517 -42.42 11.35 35.52
CA GLU A 517 -41.98 12.38 34.58
C GLU A 517 -42.14 11.93 33.14
N ARG A 518 -41.92 10.67 32.87
CA ARG A 518 -42.09 10.03 31.56
C ARG A 518 -43.58 10.11 31.13
N VAL A 519 -44.50 9.78 32.01
CA VAL A 519 -45.95 9.93 31.71
C VAL A 519 -46.29 11.38 31.37
N LYS A 520 -45.77 12.34 32.14
CA LYS A 520 -46.00 13.78 31.89
C LYS A 520 -45.40 14.23 30.56
N GLU A 521 -44.20 13.79 30.25
CA GLU A 521 -43.53 14.13 29.00
C GLU A 521 -44.27 13.59 27.78
N ILE A 522 -44.70 12.32 27.81
CA ILE A 522 -45.51 11.72 26.74
C ILE A 522 -46.87 12.42 26.61
N ALA A 523 -47.49 12.78 27.73
CA ALA A 523 -48.73 13.56 27.71
C ALA A 523 -48.55 14.95 27.09
N ASN A 524 -47.42 15.63 27.37
CA ASN A 524 -47.08 16.90 26.73
C ASN A 524 -46.86 16.74 25.22
N MET A 525 -46.22 15.65 24.79
CA MET A 525 -46.02 15.33 23.36
C MET A 525 -47.34 15.08 22.64
N LEU A 526 -48.37 14.59 23.34
CA LEU A 526 -49.72 14.33 22.81
C LEU A 526 -50.58 15.58 22.73
N SER A 527 -50.52 16.47 23.73
CA SER A 527 -51.44 17.58 23.91
C SER A 527 -50.86 18.97 23.61
N GLY A 528 -49.52 19.06 23.40
CA GLY A 528 -48.86 20.35 23.30
C GLY A 528 -48.74 21.08 24.66
N ALA A 529 -48.96 22.38 24.69
CA ALA A 529 -48.64 23.24 25.84
C ALA A 529 -49.49 23.03 27.10
N THR A 530 -50.68 22.43 27.00
CA THR A 530 -51.60 22.25 28.14
C THR A 530 -51.74 20.80 28.52
N LEU A 531 -51.32 20.46 29.75
CA LEU A 531 -51.43 19.11 30.30
C LEU A 531 -52.92 18.87 30.72
N THR A 532 -53.57 17.99 29.99
CA THR A 532 -54.97 17.60 30.30
C THR A 532 -55.00 16.21 30.94
N GLU A 533 -56.07 15.94 31.75
CA GLU A 533 -56.24 14.60 32.32
C GLU A 533 -56.45 13.53 31.25
N ALA A 534 -57.10 13.86 30.15
CA ALA A 534 -57.21 12.98 28.98
C ALA A 534 -55.88 12.63 28.35
N ALA A 535 -54.99 13.62 28.24
CA ALA A 535 -53.62 13.38 27.71
C ALA A 535 -52.78 12.48 28.65
N LEU A 536 -52.93 12.65 29.97
CA LEU A 536 -52.26 11.77 30.95
C LEU A 536 -52.79 10.34 30.87
N ASN A 537 -54.10 10.15 30.73
CA ASN A 537 -54.68 8.81 30.57
C ASN A 537 -54.25 8.15 29.25
N ASN A 538 -54.19 8.90 28.16
CA ASN A 538 -53.70 8.42 26.87
C ASN A 538 -52.21 8.06 26.94
N ALA A 539 -51.39 8.87 27.63
CA ALA A 539 -49.97 8.59 27.84
C ALA A 539 -49.75 7.29 28.61
N LYS A 540 -50.54 7.08 29.70
CA LYS A 540 -50.48 5.82 30.48
C LYS A 540 -50.90 4.62 29.63
N ALA A 541 -51.95 4.76 28.81
CA ALA A 541 -52.38 3.70 27.89
C ALA A 541 -51.28 3.33 26.86
N LEU A 542 -50.61 4.32 26.25
CA LEU A 542 -49.51 4.10 25.32
C LEU A 542 -48.29 3.41 25.95
N ILE A 543 -48.02 3.70 27.23
CA ILE A 543 -46.89 3.07 27.96
C ILE A 543 -47.23 1.62 28.33
N SER A 544 -48.48 1.34 28.69
CA SER A 544 -48.95 0.03 29.18
C SER A 544 -49.22 -0.97 28.07
N GLY A 545 -49.56 -0.53 26.87
CA GLY A 545 -49.96 -1.36 25.75
C GLY A 545 -48.94 -1.58 24.72
#